data_6501ff66b361779705b8cdda00a79eb9
#
_entry.id   6501ff66b361779705b8cdda00a79eb9
#
_cell.length_a   1.000
_cell.length_b   1.000
_cell.length_c   1.000
_cell.angle_alpha   90.00
_cell.angle_beta   90.00
_cell.angle_gamma   90.00
#
_symmetry.space_group_name_H-M   'P 1'
#
loop_
_entity.id
_entity.type
_entity.pdbx_description
1 polymer ?
#
loop_
_entity_poly.entity_id
_entity_poly.type
_entity_poly.pdbx_seq_one_letter_code
_entity_poly.pdbx_strand_id
1 'polypeptide(L)'
;MKNSTSFSNNREQLTYVADICRNIKCSLIFFFYCIFFFSSFAQETSTAPAGNLFIIGGGNRSPELMKQMIATAQLASKDYIAILPMASAEPDSSFYYIKKDLQTVCSNTIAYLNFTQSNINNRKWLDSLQHAKLIFITGGDQSRFMKAVMHTPVYDAIHKAYNAGATIAGTSAGAAVISRYMITGNQLTSDTVYHETFDKLRINNIEFEEGLGLLDSVIIDQHFIVRSRYNRLVSALAQHPSFTCIGIDEATAIVVHRRKITVAGEGQVVLIKNPDHLNITANGLIKFNDLQISIFTAGDSFDLK
;
A
#
# COMPACT_ATOMS: atom_id res chain seq x y z
N MET A 1 18.72 96.21 -1.75
CA MET A 1 17.81 95.66 -0.74
C MET A 1 17.89 94.17 -0.77
N LYS A 2 18.22 93.61 0.38
CA LYS A 2 18.84 92.32 0.62
C LYS A 2 17.89 91.15 0.78
N ASN A 3 18.27 90.01 0.21
CA ASN A 3 18.17 88.63 0.68
C ASN A 3 17.02 88.17 1.60
N SER A 4 16.13 87.34 1.04
CA SER A 4 15.38 86.33 1.84
C SER A 4 14.88 85.17 0.97
N THR A 5 15.77 84.37 0.43
CA THR A 5 15.41 83.15 -0.35
C THR A 5 16.29 81.92 -0.05
N SER A 6 16.93 81.82 1.10
CA SER A 6 17.87 80.75 1.38
C SER A 6 17.43 79.72 2.46
N PHE A 7 16.25 79.87 3.08
CA PHE A 7 15.86 79.00 4.22
C PHE A 7 14.71 77.99 3.95
N SER A 8 14.07 78.02 2.80
CA SER A 8 12.94 77.10 2.53
C SER A 8 13.40 75.80 1.91
N ASN A 9 14.51 75.76 1.17
CA ASN A 9 14.95 74.57 0.43
C ASN A 9 15.52 73.42 1.33
N ASN A 10 16.01 73.74 2.52
CA ASN A 10 16.59 72.70 3.40
C ASN A 10 15.54 71.88 4.19
N ARG A 11 14.35 72.41 4.40
CA ARG A 11 13.26 71.65 5.07
C ARG A 11 12.58 70.68 4.17
N GLU A 12 12.37 70.99 2.91
CA GLU A 12 11.76 70.08 1.94
C GLU A 12 12.66 68.95 1.57
N GLN A 13 13.98 69.17 1.45
CA GLN A 13 14.94 68.08 1.21
C GLN A 13 15.05 67.10 2.39
N LEU A 14 15.00 67.61 3.65
CA LEU A 14 15.01 66.74 4.83
C LEU A 14 13.75 65.90 4.98
N THR A 15 12.58 66.41 4.63
CA THR A 15 11.33 65.64 4.64
C THR A 15 11.31 64.58 3.54
N TYR A 16 11.82 64.89 2.34
CA TYR A 16 11.90 63.92 1.24
C TYR A 16 12.84 62.75 1.55
N VAL A 17 14.02 62.98 2.17
CA VAL A 17 14.94 61.94 2.60
C VAL A 17 14.35 61.10 3.74
N ALA A 18 13.62 61.71 4.68
CA ALA A 18 12.96 60.97 5.75
C ALA A 18 11.84 60.02 5.26
N ASP A 19 11.08 60.45 4.24
CA ASP A 19 10.02 59.64 3.63
C ASP A 19 10.59 58.50 2.77
N ILE A 20 11.70 58.72 2.08
CA ILE A 20 12.42 57.67 1.35
C ILE A 20 12.97 56.61 2.33
N CYS A 21 13.60 57.01 3.44
CA CYS A 21 14.08 56.10 4.47
C CYS A 21 12.96 55.32 5.16
N ARG A 22 11.79 55.94 5.36
CA ARG A 22 10.63 55.25 5.96
C ARG A 22 10.05 54.22 5.00
N ASN A 23 9.96 54.50 3.73
CA ASN A 23 9.45 53.59 2.69
C ASN A 23 10.41 52.42 2.42
N ILE A 24 11.74 52.66 2.47
CA ILE A 24 12.74 51.59 2.33
C ILE A 24 12.70 50.64 3.54
N LYS A 25 12.52 51.17 4.78
CA LYS A 25 12.37 50.31 5.97
C LYS A 25 11.10 49.49 5.93
N CYS A 26 9.98 50.03 5.49
CA CYS A 26 8.74 49.29 5.32
C CYS A 26 8.85 48.22 4.23
N SER A 27 9.48 48.52 3.08
CA SER A 27 9.70 47.53 2.00
C SER A 27 10.63 46.41 2.42
N LEU A 28 11.72 46.72 3.17
CA LEU A 28 12.63 45.68 3.69
C LEU A 28 11.95 44.79 4.73
N ILE A 29 11.11 45.32 5.61
CA ILE A 29 10.35 44.54 6.59
C ILE A 29 9.33 43.66 5.89
N PHE A 30 8.64 44.15 4.85
CA PHE A 30 7.68 43.37 4.07
C PHE A 30 8.39 42.23 3.28
N PHE A 31 9.57 42.51 2.71
CA PHE A 31 10.37 41.53 2.00
C PHE A 31 10.92 40.42 2.95
N PHE A 32 11.33 40.78 4.16
CA PHE A 32 11.75 39.82 5.20
C PHE A 32 10.57 38.99 5.72
N TYR A 33 9.38 39.59 5.85
CA TYR A 33 8.15 38.85 6.25
C TYR A 33 7.70 37.87 5.17
N CYS A 34 7.79 38.23 3.90
CA CYS A 34 7.51 37.31 2.78
C CYS A 34 8.52 36.16 2.69
N ILE A 35 9.81 36.40 2.97
CA ILE A 35 10.83 35.33 2.97
C ILE A 35 10.60 34.34 4.12
N PHE A 36 10.13 34.81 5.29
CA PHE A 36 9.81 33.92 6.41
C PHE A 36 8.54 33.09 6.21
N PHE A 37 7.57 33.57 5.44
CA PHE A 37 6.36 32.80 5.11
C PHE A 37 6.59 31.76 4.02
N PHE A 38 7.58 31.92 3.14
CA PHE A 38 7.93 30.92 2.11
C PHE A 38 8.81 29.79 2.65
N SER A 39 9.38 29.92 3.84
CA SER A 39 10.25 28.87 4.42
C SER A 39 9.49 27.79 5.19
N SER A 40 8.17 27.84 5.28
CA SER A 40 7.36 26.87 6.05
C SER A 40 6.54 25.91 5.20
N PHE A 41 6.69 25.91 3.88
CA PHE A 41 6.33 24.73 3.10
C PHE A 41 7.49 23.74 3.20
N ALA A 42 7.59 23.08 4.36
CA ALA A 42 8.26 21.78 4.41
C ALA A 42 7.49 20.89 3.42
N GLN A 43 8.06 20.74 2.24
CA GLN A 43 7.66 19.68 1.33
C GLN A 43 7.81 18.40 2.15
N GLU A 44 6.71 17.80 2.58
CA GLU A 44 6.73 16.42 3.07
C GLU A 44 7.34 15.60 1.93
N THR A 45 8.65 15.40 2.02
CA THR A 45 9.30 14.36 1.23
C THR A 45 8.66 13.07 1.74
N SER A 46 7.69 12.57 1.01
CA SER A 46 7.19 11.22 1.19
C SER A 46 8.40 10.30 1.07
N THR A 47 9.07 10.04 2.19
CA THR A 47 10.13 9.05 2.24
C THR A 47 9.47 7.72 1.96
N ALA A 48 9.93 7.01 0.92
CA ALA A 48 9.44 5.68 0.62
C ALA A 48 9.46 4.83 1.89
N PRO A 49 8.43 3.99 2.13
CA PRO A 49 8.36 3.15 3.32
C PRO A 49 9.66 2.37 3.52
N ALA A 50 10.13 2.28 4.76
CA ALA A 50 11.34 1.53 5.08
C ALA A 50 11.09 0.02 5.18
N GLY A 51 9.82 -0.40 5.29
CA GLY A 51 9.40 -1.79 5.42
C GLY A 51 9.39 -2.57 4.11
N ASN A 52 9.12 -3.86 4.22
CA ASN A 52 8.94 -4.76 3.09
C ASN A 52 7.50 -5.29 3.07
N LEU A 53 7.05 -5.75 1.89
CA LEU A 53 5.85 -6.57 1.78
C LEU A 53 6.26 -7.97 1.36
N PHE A 54 5.62 -8.99 1.96
CA PHE A 54 5.77 -10.40 1.59
C PHE A 54 4.39 -10.97 1.28
N ILE A 55 4.04 -11.02 0.00
CA ILE A 55 2.67 -11.24 -0.46
C ILE A 55 2.55 -12.63 -1.05
N ILE A 56 1.87 -13.54 -0.33
CA ILE A 56 1.73 -14.97 -0.67
C ILE A 56 0.40 -15.20 -1.39
N GLY A 57 0.44 -15.83 -2.54
CA GLY A 57 -0.76 -16.13 -3.35
C GLY A 57 -1.72 -17.14 -2.71
N GLY A 58 -1.33 -17.80 -1.63
CA GLY A 58 -2.16 -18.77 -0.92
C GLY A 58 -1.57 -20.18 -0.96
N GLY A 59 -2.39 -21.19 -0.67
CA GLY A 59 -1.97 -22.60 -0.64
C GLY A 59 -1.03 -22.95 0.51
N ASN A 60 -0.26 -24.03 0.32
CA ASN A 60 0.73 -24.46 1.27
C ASN A 60 1.92 -23.50 1.34
N ARG A 61 2.51 -23.40 2.51
CA ARG A 61 3.69 -22.60 2.77
C ARG A 61 4.83 -23.53 3.17
N SER A 62 5.72 -23.83 2.20
CA SER A 62 6.89 -24.67 2.49
C SER A 62 7.79 -24.00 3.53
N PRO A 63 8.58 -24.77 4.29
CA PRO A 63 9.56 -24.22 5.21
C PRO A 63 10.53 -23.25 4.52
N GLU A 64 10.88 -23.49 3.27
CA GLU A 64 11.74 -22.62 2.45
C GLU A 64 11.11 -21.26 2.18
N LEU A 65 9.83 -21.22 1.83
CA LEU A 65 9.09 -19.97 1.64
C LEU A 65 8.99 -19.21 2.97
N MET A 66 8.74 -19.91 4.07
CA MET A 66 8.68 -19.30 5.40
C MET A 66 10.04 -18.75 5.85
N LYS A 67 11.15 -19.46 5.58
CA LYS A 67 12.52 -18.96 5.83
C LYS A 67 12.81 -17.69 5.04
N GLN A 68 12.38 -17.61 3.78
CA GLN A 68 12.54 -16.41 2.96
C GLN A 68 11.75 -15.22 3.54
N MET A 69 10.55 -15.45 4.08
CA MET A 69 9.76 -14.42 4.77
C MET A 69 10.49 -13.92 6.03
N ILE A 70 11.01 -14.82 6.86
CA ILE A 70 11.78 -14.46 8.06
C ILE A 70 13.05 -13.68 7.69
N ALA A 71 13.78 -14.13 6.66
CA ALA A 71 14.95 -13.42 6.15
C ALA A 71 14.61 -12.02 5.64
N THR A 72 13.48 -11.86 4.93
CA THR A 72 12.97 -10.56 4.46
C THR A 72 12.67 -9.62 5.65
N ALA A 73 12.10 -10.16 6.72
CA ALA A 73 11.79 -9.39 7.92
C ALA A 73 13.04 -9.02 8.75
N GLN A 74 14.18 -9.70 8.52
CA GLN A 74 15.44 -9.45 9.26
C GLN A 74 15.24 -9.50 10.78
N LEU A 75 14.54 -10.54 11.29
CA LEU A 75 14.22 -10.64 12.71
C LEU A 75 15.49 -10.82 13.56
N ALA A 76 15.72 -9.93 14.50
CA ALA A 76 16.68 -10.13 15.58
C ALA A 76 16.07 -11.03 16.69
N SER A 77 16.88 -11.57 17.57
CA SER A 77 16.41 -12.50 18.62
C SER A 77 15.38 -11.92 19.59
N LYS A 78 15.38 -10.60 19.79
CA LYS A 78 14.41 -9.87 20.64
C LYS A 78 13.16 -9.40 19.91
N ASP A 79 13.16 -9.47 18.58
CA ASP A 79 12.01 -9.05 17.77
C ASP A 79 10.89 -10.08 17.85
N TYR A 80 9.68 -9.68 17.50
CA TYR A 80 8.52 -10.56 17.54
C TYR A 80 7.64 -10.38 16.31
N ILE A 81 6.75 -11.36 16.13
CA ILE A 81 5.81 -11.48 15.02
C ILE A 81 4.42 -11.23 15.57
N ALA A 82 3.65 -10.35 14.93
CA ALA A 82 2.24 -10.16 15.21
C ALA A 82 1.40 -10.86 14.13
N ILE A 83 0.43 -11.69 14.54
CA ILE A 83 -0.50 -12.33 13.63
C ILE A 83 -1.86 -11.68 13.77
N LEU A 84 -2.41 -11.24 12.64
CA LEU A 84 -3.72 -10.63 12.48
C LEU A 84 -4.67 -11.63 11.79
N PRO A 85 -5.51 -12.37 12.53
CA PRO A 85 -6.33 -13.44 11.97
C PRO A 85 -7.74 -13.01 11.55
N MET A 86 -8.05 -11.71 11.55
CA MET A 86 -9.40 -11.18 11.37
C MET A 86 -10.05 -11.48 10.02
N ALA A 87 -9.28 -11.89 9.01
CA ALA A 87 -9.84 -12.40 7.76
C ALA A 87 -10.55 -13.75 7.93
N SER A 88 -10.09 -14.58 8.86
CA SER A 88 -10.60 -15.94 9.08
C SER A 88 -11.94 -15.94 9.79
N ALA A 89 -12.83 -16.87 9.40
CA ALA A 89 -14.04 -17.19 10.18
C ALA A 89 -13.69 -17.91 11.49
N GLU A 90 -12.52 -18.61 11.50
CA GLU A 90 -11.97 -19.35 12.62
C GLU A 90 -10.60 -18.78 13.01
N PRO A 91 -10.56 -17.61 13.70
CA PRO A 91 -9.31 -16.90 13.98
C PRO A 91 -8.30 -17.72 14.77
N ASP A 92 -8.76 -18.50 15.75
CA ASP A 92 -7.91 -19.32 16.62
C ASP A 92 -7.23 -20.45 15.84
N SER A 93 -8.00 -21.13 14.98
CA SER A 93 -7.47 -22.17 14.09
C SER A 93 -6.47 -21.59 13.09
N SER A 94 -6.80 -20.46 12.50
CA SER A 94 -5.93 -19.76 11.55
C SER A 94 -4.61 -19.34 12.20
N PHE A 95 -4.66 -18.81 13.41
CA PHE A 95 -3.48 -18.49 14.22
C PHE A 95 -2.65 -19.74 14.53
N TYR A 96 -3.30 -20.83 14.96
CA TYR A 96 -2.61 -22.08 15.31
C TYR A 96 -1.76 -22.61 14.15
N TYR A 97 -2.33 -22.69 12.94
CA TYR A 97 -1.61 -23.19 11.78
C TYR A 97 -0.42 -22.31 11.39
N ILE A 98 -0.62 -20.98 11.29
CA ILE A 98 0.50 -20.09 10.93
C ILE A 98 1.58 -20.05 12.02
N LYS A 99 1.20 -20.11 13.30
CA LYS A 99 2.15 -20.23 14.40
C LYS A 99 2.98 -21.51 14.29
N LYS A 100 2.36 -22.65 13.96
CA LYS A 100 3.03 -23.91 13.75
C LYS A 100 4.05 -23.82 12.61
N ASP A 101 3.67 -23.24 11.47
CA ASP A 101 4.57 -23.03 10.34
C ASP A 101 5.77 -22.17 10.75
N LEU A 102 5.54 -21.04 11.42
CA LEU A 102 6.58 -20.12 11.88
C LEU A 102 7.55 -20.79 12.87
N GLN A 103 7.04 -21.58 13.80
CA GLN A 103 7.85 -22.28 14.80
C GLN A 103 8.82 -23.31 14.19
N THR A 104 8.61 -23.72 12.94
CA THR A 104 9.57 -24.60 12.23
C THR A 104 10.80 -23.84 11.73
N VAL A 105 10.73 -22.52 11.63
CA VAL A 105 11.77 -21.68 10.97
C VAL A 105 12.33 -20.58 11.86
N CYS A 106 11.68 -20.23 12.96
CA CYS A 106 12.17 -19.22 13.90
C CYS A 106 11.73 -19.52 15.34
N SER A 107 12.45 -18.94 16.31
CA SER A 107 12.16 -19.05 17.75
C SER A 107 11.60 -17.74 18.35
N ASN A 108 11.33 -16.75 17.52
CA ASN A 108 10.83 -15.44 17.96
C ASN A 108 9.44 -15.56 18.59
N THR A 109 9.12 -14.65 19.50
CA THR A 109 7.78 -14.55 20.10
C THR A 109 6.74 -14.29 19.02
N ILE A 110 5.60 -14.99 19.10
CA ILE A 110 4.49 -14.84 18.16
C ILE A 110 3.26 -14.38 18.95
N ALA A 111 2.82 -13.16 18.67
CA ALA A 111 1.67 -12.52 19.30
C ALA A 111 0.39 -12.78 18.49
N TYR A 112 -0.69 -13.14 19.19
CA TYR A 112 -2.04 -13.25 18.64
C TYR A 112 -2.78 -11.95 18.86
N LEU A 113 -3.09 -11.21 17.82
CA LEU A 113 -3.77 -9.92 17.89
C LEU A 113 -5.07 -9.97 17.07
N ASN A 114 -6.11 -10.57 17.65
CA ASN A 114 -7.43 -10.64 17.05
C ASN A 114 -8.29 -9.42 17.49
N PHE A 115 -8.19 -8.35 16.71
CA PHE A 115 -8.96 -7.14 16.98
C PHE A 115 -10.44 -7.33 16.62
N THR A 116 -11.29 -6.92 17.54
CA THR A 116 -12.74 -6.92 17.42
C THR A 116 -13.28 -5.56 17.85
N GLN A 117 -14.55 -5.30 17.61
CA GLN A 117 -15.17 -4.04 18.02
C GLN A 117 -14.99 -3.74 19.53
N SER A 118 -14.94 -4.78 20.37
CA SER A 118 -14.79 -4.62 21.83
C SER A 118 -13.37 -4.26 22.29
N ASN A 119 -12.35 -4.59 21.48
CA ASN A 119 -10.94 -4.37 21.84
C ASN A 119 -10.14 -3.52 20.84
N ILE A 120 -10.79 -2.93 19.83
CA ILE A 120 -10.17 -2.17 18.74
C ILE A 120 -9.31 -1.00 19.25
N ASN A 121 -9.60 -0.47 20.42
CA ASN A 121 -8.88 0.63 21.08
C ASN A 121 -7.93 0.14 22.19
N ASN A 122 -7.61 -1.15 22.26
CA ASN A 122 -6.70 -1.68 23.27
C ASN A 122 -5.28 -1.15 23.02
N ARG A 123 -4.87 -0.19 23.84
CA ARG A 123 -3.58 0.51 23.68
C ARG A 123 -2.38 -0.42 23.71
N LYS A 124 -2.37 -1.45 24.56
CA LYS A 124 -1.28 -2.42 24.62
C LYS A 124 -1.16 -3.24 23.35
N TRP A 125 -2.28 -3.65 22.77
CA TRP A 125 -2.29 -4.39 21.51
C TRP A 125 -1.90 -3.52 20.33
N LEU A 126 -2.37 -2.27 20.29
CA LEU A 126 -1.98 -1.30 19.25
C LEU A 126 -0.49 -0.97 19.32
N ASP A 127 0.05 -0.77 20.51
CA ASP A 127 1.47 -0.58 20.72
C ASP A 127 2.27 -1.82 20.29
N SER A 128 1.83 -3.02 20.69
CA SER A 128 2.44 -4.27 20.23
C SER A 128 2.37 -4.42 18.71
N LEU A 129 1.27 -4.05 18.06
CA LEU A 129 1.16 -4.11 16.61
C LEU A 129 2.12 -3.15 15.92
N GLN A 130 2.19 -1.90 16.41
CA GLN A 130 3.04 -0.85 15.83
C GLN A 130 4.54 -1.16 15.91
N HIS A 131 4.98 -1.92 16.93
CA HIS A 131 6.39 -2.26 17.14
C HIS A 131 6.76 -3.69 16.72
N ALA A 132 5.82 -4.45 16.14
CA ALA A 132 6.12 -5.76 15.58
C ALA A 132 7.07 -5.63 14.38
N LYS A 133 8.08 -6.49 14.32
CA LYS A 133 9.04 -6.51 13.20
C LYS A 133 8.49 -7.23 11.96
N LEU A 134 7.58 -8.18 12.18
CA LEU A 134 6.81 -8.86 11.14
C LEU A 134 5.33 -8.88 11.55
N ILE A 135 4.46 -8.38 10.68
CA ILE A 135 3.01 -8.47 10.82
C ILE A 135 2.51 -9.45 9.76
N PHE A 136 1.82 -10.51 10.17
CA PHE A 136 1.27 -11.50 9.25
C PHE A 136 -0.26 -11.48 9.26
N ILE A 137 -0.85 -11.20 8.08
CA ILE A 137 -2.30 -11.20 7.85
C ILE A 137 -2.71 -12.55 7.27
N THR A 138 -3.60 -13.26 7.95
CA THR A 138 -4.02 -14.60 7.53
C THR A 138 -4.98 -14.57 6.34
N GLY A 139 -5.21 -15.74 5.74
CA GLY A 139 -6.24 -15.93 4.73
C GLY A 139 -7.66 -15.99 5.31
N GLY A 140 -8.65 -16.00 4.42
CA GLY A 140 -10.06 -16.04 4.71
C GLY A 140 -10.85 -15.13 3.79
N ASP A 141 -11.53 -14.15 4.33
CA ASP A 141 -12.33 -13.15 3.62
C ASP A 141 -11.68 -11.75 3.80
N GLN A 142 -11.24 -11.18 2.71
CA GLN A 142 -10.57 -9.89 2.69
C GLN A 142 -11.50 -8.74 3.08
N SER A 143 -12.77 -8.79 2.69
CA SER A 143 -13.76 -7.77 3.07
C SER A 143 -14.03 -7.82 4.58
N ARG A 144 -14.06 -9.02 5.18
CA ARG A 144 -14.14 -9.18 6.64
C ARG A 144 -12.95 -8.52 7.35
N PHE A 145 -11.73 -8.73 6.86
CA PHE A 145 -10.54 -8.10 7.42
C PHE A 145 -10.63 -6.58 7.33
N MET A 146 -10.93 -6.04 6.15
CA MET A 146 -11.00 -4.59 5.97
C MET A 146 -12.12 -3.96 6.77
N LYS A 147 -13.29 -4.61 6.89
CA LYS A 147 -14.39 -4.17 7.77
C LYS A 147 -13.97 -4.06 9.24
N ALA A 148 -13.06 -4.92 9.70
CA ALA A 148 -12.56 -4.87 11.08
C ALA A 148 -11.48 -3.80 11.27
N VAL A 149 -10.75 -3.41 10.21
CA VAL A 149 -9.52 -2.61 10.29
C VAL A 149 -9.68 -1.21 9.73
N MET A 150 -10.45 -1.03 8.64
CA MET A 150 -10.59 0.25 7.95
C MET A 150 -11.13 1.34 8.88
N HIS A 151 -10.53 2.52 8.83
CA HIS A 151 -10.87 3.69 9.66
C HIS A 151 -10.74 3.45 11.17
N THR A 152 -9.87 2.53 11.60
CA THR A 152 -9.60 2.22 13.00
C THR A 152 -8.14 2.48 13.36
N PRO A 153 -7.79 2.59 14.66
CA PRO A 153 -6.39 2.69 15.09
C PRO A 153 -5.51 1.50 14.66
N VAL A 154 -6.09 0.35 14.32
CA VAL A 154 -5.37 -0.83 13.80
C VAL A 154 -4.81 -0.54 12.42
N TYR A 155 -5.60 0.11 11.55
CA TYR A 155 -5.13 0.58 10.24
C TYR A 155 -3.90 1.47 10.38
N ASP A 156 -3.98 2.48 11.24
CA ASP A 156 -2.88 3.41 11.48
C ASP A 156 -1.63 2.70 12.05
N ALA A 157 -1.84 1.72 12.95
CA ALA A 157 -0.74 0.97 13.55
C ALA A 157 0.00 0.10 12.52
N ILE A 158 -0.71 -0.54 11.57
CA ILE A 158 -0.11 -1.28 10.45
C ILE A 158 0.75 -0.35 9.59
N HIS A 159 0.20 0.81 9.20
CA HIS A 159 0.94 1.80 8.39
C HIS A 159 2.16 2.35 9.12
N LYS A 160 2.05 2.66 10.40
CA LYS A 160 3.18 3.12 11.22
C LYS A 160 4.28 2.06 11.32
N ALA A 161 3.92 0.80 11.55
CA ALA A 161 4.89 -0.31 11.58
C ALA A 161 5.60 -0.45 10.22
N TYR A 162 4.87 -0.43 9.12
CA TYR A 162 5.42 -0.51 7.77
C TYR A 162 6.39 0.64 7.47
N ASN A 163 5.98 1.86 7.76
CA ASN A 163 6.82 3.05 7.56
C ASN A 163 8.08 3.02 8.44
N ALA A 164 7.99 2.42 9.63
CA ALA A 164 9.12 2.24 10.56
C ALA A 164 10.05 1.06 10.20
N GLY A 165 9.76 0.30 9.15
CA GLY A 165 10.63 -0.78 8.66
C GLY A 165 10.19 -2.18 9.03
N ALA A 166 8.95 -2.38 9.48
CA ALA A 166 8.37 -3.71 9.63
C ALA A 166 8.08 -4.35 8.26
N THR A 167 8.14 -5.67 8.21
CA THR A 167 7.62 -6.43 7.07
C THR A 167 6.13 -6.71 7.30
N ILE A 168 5.30 -6.37 6.31
CA ILE A 168 3.90 -6.79 6.29
C ILE A 168 3.78 -8.00 5.36
N ALA A 169 3.40 -9.12 5.92
CA ALA A 169 3.15 -10.35 5.17
C ALA A 169 1.66 -10.66 5.13
N GLY A 170 1.20 -11.23 4.02
CA GLY A 170 -0.19 -11.66 3.89
C GLY A 170 -0.34 -12.84 2.95
N THR A 171 -1.29 -13.74 3.25
CA THR A 171 -1.58 -14.90 2.40
C THR A 171 -3.04 -14.90 1.95
N SER A 172 -3.31 -15.23 0.69
CA SER A 172 -4.67 -15.30 0.13
C SER A 172 -5.44 -13.99 0.36
N ALA A 173 -6.49 -13.96 1.20
CA ALA A 173 -7.18 -12.72 1.59
C ALA A 173 -6.21 -11.68 2.16
N GLY A 174 -5.23 -12.12 2.98
CA GLY A 174 -4.18 -11.23 3.49
C GLY A 174 -3.27 -10.66 2.42
N ALA A 175 -3.11 -11.31 1.27
CA ALA A 175 -2.43 -10.78 0.10
C ALA A 175 -3.28 -9.72 -0.62
N ALA A 176 -4.57 -10.00 -0.79
CA ALA A 176 -5.49 -9.09 -1.48
C ALA A 176 -5.60 -7.72 -0.79
N VAL A 177 -5.66 -7.70 0.55
CA VAL A 177 -5.79 -6.44 1.32
C VAL A 177 -4.61 -5.48 1.22
N ILE A 178 -3.46 -5.93 0.69
CA ILE A 178 -2.27 -5.08 0.53
C ILE A 178 -2.49 -3.98 -0.51
N SER A 179 -3.24 -4.26 -1.57
CA SER A 179 -3.57 -3.30 -2.63
C SER A 179 -4.48 -2.18 -2.12
N ARG A 180 -4.42 -1.03 -2.78
CA ARG A 180 -5.39 0.04 -2.55
C ARG A 180 -6.77 -0.36 -3.11
N TYR A 181 -6.82 -0.84 -4.35
CA TYR A 181 -8.02 -1.43 -4.95
C TYR A 181 -7.95 -2.94 -4.78
N MET A 182 -8.71 -3.45 -3.83
CA MET A 182 -8.74 -4.84 -3.44
C MET A 182 -9.88 -5.56 -4.16
N ILE A 183 -9.58 -6.62 -4.90
CA ILE A 183 -10.59 -7.49 -5.51
C ILE A 183 -11.28 -8.27 -4.39
N THR A 184 -12.62 -8.13 -4.25
CA THR A 184 -13.40 -8.89 -3.26
C THR A 184 -13.62 -10.35 -3.66
N GLY A 185 -13.66 -10.60 -4.97
CA GLY A 185 -13.98 -11.91 -5.56
C GLY A 185 -15.42 -11.99 -6.09
N ASN A 186 -16.27 -11.03 -5.75
CA ASN A 186 -17.64 -10.97 -6.23
C ASN A 186 -17.71 -10.49 -7.69
N GLN A 187 -18.65 -11.04 -8.44
CA GLN A 187 -19.05 -10.55 -9.75
C GLN A 187 -20.26 -9.62 -9.62
N LEU A 188 -20.25 -8.49 -10.37
CA LEU A 188 -21.33 -7.49 -10.34
C LEU A 188 -22.40 -7.73 -11.41
N THR A 189 -22.10 -8.53 -12.44
CA THR A 189 -22.97 -8.70 -13.63
C THR A 189 -23.40 -10.15 -13.90
N SER A 190 -23.14 -11.07 -12.98
CA SER A 190 -23.58 -12.46 -13.03
C SER A 190 -24.64 -12.77 -11.98
N ASP A 191 -25.06 -14.02 -11.93
CA ASP A 191 -25.84 -14.55 -10.81
C ASP A 191 -25.10 -14.33 -9.48
N THR A 192 -25.81 -14.43 -8.37
CA THR A 192 -25.27 -14.21 -7.03
C THR A 192 -24.38 -15.37 -6.53
N VAL A 193 -24.07 -16.36 -7.40
CA VAL A 193 -23.25 -17.51 -7.06
C VAL A 193 -21.78 -17.18 -7.29
N TYR A 194 -20.96 -17.45 -6.30
CA TYR A 194 -19.51 -17.30 -6.41
C TYR A 194 -18.95 -18.31 -7.41
N HIS A 195 -18.17 -17.79 -8.38
CA HIS A 195 -17.39 -18.59 -9.30
C HIS A 195 -15.90 -18.25 -9.18
N GLU A 196 -15.03 -19.25 -9.17
CA GLU A 196 -13.57 -19.04 -9.07
C GLU A 196 -13.01 -18.29 -10.27
N THR A 197 -13.61 -18.48 -11.44
CA THR A 197 -13.26 -17.79 -12.69
C THR A 197 -14.47 -17.08 -13.29
N PHE A 198 -14.24 -15.99 -13.99
CA PHE A 198 -15.27 -15.21 -14.65
C PHE A 198 -15.53 -15.75 -16.07
N ASP A 199 -16.79 -15.91 -16.45
CA ASP A 199 -17.18 -16.44 -17.76
C ASP A 199 -16.85 -15.49 -18.91
N LYS A 200 -16.82 -14.19 -18.66
CA LYS A 200 -16.68 -13.15 -19.69
C LYS A 200 -15.74 -12.05 -19.26
N LEU A 201 -15.00 -11.53 -20.24
CA LEU A 201 -14.20 -10.32 -20.10
C LEU A 201 -15.12 -9.10 -20.24
N ARG A 202 -15.56 -8.54 -19.13
CA ARG A 202 -16.48 -7.39 -19.09
C ARG A 202 -15.98 -6.30 -18.20
N ILE A 203 -16.25 -5.05 -18.62
CA ILE A 203 -16.06 -3.89 -17.75
C ILE A 203 -17.09 -3.89 -16.63
N ASN A 204 -16.73 -3.35 -15.49
CA ASN A 204 -17.59 -3.23 -14.30
C ASN A 204 -18.20 -4.59 -13.86
N ASN A 205 -17.46 -5.67 -14.06
CA ASN A 205 -17.84 -7.01 -13.61
C ASN A 205 -17.16 -7.43 -12.32
N ILE A 206 -16.14 -6.69 -11.89
CA ILE A 206 -15.41 -6.94 -10.65
C ILE A 206 -15.85 -5.95 -9.59
N GLU A 207 -16.15 -6.47 -8.41
CA GLU A 207 -16.29 -5.64 -7.21
C GLU A 207 -14.90 -5.35 -6.62
N PHE A 208 -14.63 -4.07 -6.39
CA PHE A 208 -13.47 -3.60 -5.65
C PHE A 208 -13.90 -2.94 -4.35
N GLU A 209 -13.15 -3.19 -3.29
CA GLU A 209 -13.20 -2.45 -2.04
C GLU A 209 -11.85 -1.79 -1.78
N GLU A 210 -11.82 -0.83 -0.85
CA GLU A 210 -10.58 -0.22 -0.39
C GLU A 210 -9.82 -1.19 0.50
N GLY A 211 -8.55 -1.47 0.13
CA GLY A 211 -7.64 -2.25 0.94
C GLY A 211 -6.74 -1.39 1.81
N LEU A 212 -5.62 -1.95 2.28
CA LEU A 212 -4.65 -1.22 3.12
C LEU A 212 -3.89 -0.13 2.34
N GLY A 213 -3.85 -0.16 1.02
CA GLY A 213 -3.15 0.84 0.22
C GLY A 213 -1.63 0.85 0.41
N LEU A 214 -1.03 -0.27 0.83
CA LEU A 214 0.42 -0.42 0.93
C LEU A 214 1.08 -0.54 -0.44
N LEU A 215 0.30 -0.92 -1.46
CA LEU A 215 0.61 -0.84 -2.89
C LEU A 215 -0.47 0.00 -3.58
N ASP A 216 -0.09 1.17 -4.06
CA ASP A 216 -1.05 2.17 -4.57
C ASP A 216 -1.49 1.89 -6.01
N SER A 217 -0.55 1.57 -6.91
CA SER A 217 -0.81 1.38 -8.36
C SER A 217 -0.73 -0.08 -8.81
N VAL A 218 -0.96 -1.02 -7.88
CA VAL A 218 -0.90 -2.46 -8.12
C VAL A 218 -2.19 -3.12 -7.64
N ILE A 219 -2.76 -3.98 -8.48
CA ILE A 219 -3.86 -4.86 -8.10
C ILE A 219 -3.32 -6.27 -7.95
N ILE A 220 -3.51 -6.87 -6.77
CA ILE A 220 -3.09 -8.23 -6.47
C ILE A 220 -4.28 -9.18 -6.62
N ASP A 221 -4.06 -10.26 -7.37
CA ASP A 221 -4.92 -11.43 -7.37
C ASP A 221 -4.14 -12.66 -6.87
N GLN A 222 -4.78 -13.57 -6.20
CA GLN A 222 -4.17 -14.70 -5.49
C GLN A 222 -4.81 -16.04 -5.91
N HIS A 223 -4.18 -17.20 -5.58
CA HIS A 223 -4.56 -18.53 -6.09
C HIS A 223 -4.72 -18.51 -7.63
N PHE A 224 -3.81 -17.82 -8.31
CA PHE A 224 -4.09 -17.25 -9.61
C PHE A 224 -4.20 -18.29 -10.71
N ILE A 225 -3.16 -19.10 -10.88
CA ILE A 225 -3.10 -20.11 -11.95
C ILE A 225 -3.98 -21.30 -11.58
N VAL A 226 -3.90 -21.78 -10.35
CA VAL A 226 -4.65 -22.96 -9.86
C VAL A 226 -6.15 -22.77 -9.99
N ARG A 227 -6.64 -21.51 -9.90
CA ARG A 227 -8.07 -21.17 -10.06
C ARG A 227 -8.39 -20.48 -11.41
N SER A 228 -7.47 -20.48 -12.36
CA SER A 228 -7.64 -19.89 -13.70
C SER A 228 -8.23 -18.47 -13.70
N ARG A 229 -7.68 -17.58 -12.87
CA ARG A 229 -8.25 -16.24 -12.62
C ARG A 229 -7.89 -15.18 -13.68
N TYR A 230 -7.45 -15.60 -14.84
CA TYR A 230 -7.03 -14.72 -15.94
C TYR A 230 -8.13 -13.75 -16.39
N ASN A 231 -9.37 -14.23 -16.58
CA ASN A 231 -10.50 -13.39 -16.99
C ASN A 231 -10.77 -12.28 -15.95
N ARG A 232 -10.65 -12.60 -14.65
CA ARG A 232 -10.80 -11.66 -13.56
C ARG A 232 -9.70 -10.59 -13.59
N LEU A 233 -8.46 -10.99 -13.74
CA LEU A 233 -7.33 -10.07 -13.76
C LEU A 233 -7.34 -9.14 -14.99
N VAL A 234 -7.71 -9.67 -16.18
CA VAL A 234 -7.89 -8.85 -17.39
C VAL A 234 -9.03 -7.85 -17.23
N SER A 235 -10.14 -8.26 -16.61
CA SER A 235 -11.26 -7.36 -16.31
C SER A 235 -10.86 -6.27 -15.32
N ALA A 236 -10.01 -6.61 -14.33
CA ALA A 236 -9.44 -5.64 -13.40
C ALA A 236 -8.54 -4.62 -14.12
N LEU A 237 -7.66 -5.08 -15.01
CA LEU A 237 -6.82 -4.21 -15.83
C LEU A 237 -7.64 -3.27 -16.72
N ALA A 238 -8.71 -3.77 -17.33
CA ALA A 238 -9.58 -2.92 -18.16
C ALA A 238 -10.27 -1.81 -17.33
N GLN A 239 -10.59 -2.08 -16.08
CA GLN A 239 -11.19 -1.10 -15.17
C GLN A 239 -10.16 -0.09 -14.62
N HIS A 240 -8.89 -0.50 -14.52
CA HIS A 240 -7.77 0.31 -14.06
C HIS A 240 -6.58 0.22 -15.02
N PRO A 241 -6.67 0.74 -16.26
CA PRO A 241 -5.70 0.46 -17.34
C PRO A 241 -4.30 1.03 -17.11
N SER A 242 -4.14 1.98 -16.19
CA SER A 242 -2.84 2.53 -15.78
C SER A 242 -2.15 1.71 -14.69
N PHE A 243 -2.81 0.70 -14.13
CA PHE A 243 -2.28 -0.11 -13.04
C PHE A 243 -1.50 -1.31 -13.55
N THR A 244 -0.65 -1.85 -12.70
CA THR A 244 -0.04 -3.17 -12.89
C THR A 244 -0.89 -4.20 -12.15
N CYS A 245 -1.39 -5.20 -12.85
CA CYS A 245 -2.15 -6.29 -12.24
C CYS A 245 -1.23 -7.51 -12.10
N ILE A 246 -1.15 -8.08 -10.89
CA ILE A 246 -0.26 -9.19 -10.55
C ILE A 246 -1.07 -10.35 -9.99
N GLY A 247 -1.06 -11.47 -10.72
CA GLY A 247 -1.59 -12.75 -10.26
C GLY A 247 -0.48 -13.58 -9.60
N ILE A 248 -0.64 -13.95 -8.34
CA ILE A 248 0.30 -14.74 -7.57
C ILE A 248 -0.31 -16.13 -7.34
N ASP A 249 0.39 -17.17 -7.78
CA ASP A 249 -0.11 -18.53 -7.60
C ASP A 249 0.11 -19.07 -6.18
N GLU A 250 -0.46 -20.24 -5.90
CA GLU A 250 -0.28 -20.92 -4.62
C GLU A 250 1.20 -21.29 -4.37
N ALA A 251 1.59 -21.42 -3.11
CA ALA A 251 2.97 -21.70 -2.67
C ALA A 251 4.02 -20.71 -3.22
N THR A 252 3.58 -19.52 -3.63
CA THR A 252 4.40 -18.50 -4.29
C THR A 252 4.17 -17.15 -3.63
N ALA A 253 5.20 -16.31 -3.60
CA ALA A 253 5.12 -14.96 -3.06
C ALA A 253 5.87 -13.96 -3.93
N ILE A 254 5.49 -12.69 -3.80
CA ILE A 254 6.32 -11.57 -4.19
C ILE A 254 6.83 -10.84 -2.95
N VAL A 255 8.10 -10.49 -2.99
CA VAL A 255 8.76 -9.63 -2.00
C VAL A 255 8.89 -8.24 -2.59
N VAL A 256 8.26 -7.24 -1.96
CA VAL A 256 8.33 -5.86 -2.42
C VAL A 256 9.19 -5.06 -1.46
N HIS A 257 10.27 -4.48 -1.98
CA HIS A 257 11.07 -3.49 -1.28
C HIS A 257 11.13 -2.22 -2.10
N ARG A 258 10.48 -1.17 -1.61
CA ARG A 258 10.29 0.09 -2.36
C ARG A 258 9.58 -0.19 -3.70
N ARG A 259 10.31 -0.09 -4.83
CA ARG A 259 9.78 -0.33 -6.18
C ARG A 259 10.19 -1.68 -6.78
N LYS A 260 11.13 -2.39 -6.15
CA LYS A 260 11.65 -3.67 -6.63
C LYS A 260 10.79 -4.81 -6.11
N ILE A 261 10.38 -5.69 -7.01
CA ILE A 261 9.71 -6.96 -6.71
C ILE A 261 10.68 -8.10 -6.99
N THR A 262 10.73 -9.07 -6.09
CA THR A 262 11.44 -10.35 -6.30
C THR A 262 10.46 -11.48 -6.04
N VAL A 263 10.47 -12.51 -6.88
CA VAL A 263 9.61 -13.68 -6.76
C VAL A 263 10.25 -14.73 -5.87
N ALA A 264 9.45 -15.36 -5.01
CA ALA A 264 9.83 -16.40 -4.08
C ALA A 264 8.82 -17.56 -4.12
N GLY A 265 9.23 -18.76 -3.73
CA GLY A 265 8.34 -19.93 -3.65
C GLY A 265 8.46 -20.89 -4.84
N GLU A 266 7.42 -21.65 -5.12
CA GLU A 266 7.48 -22.85 -5.98
C GLU A 266 6.72 -22.68 -7.31
N GLY A 267 5.74 -21.79 -7.37
CA GLY A 267 4.90 -21.55 -8.55
C GLY A 267 5.34 -20.33 -9.35
N GLN A 268 4.35 -19.65 -9.94
CA GLN A 268 4.57 -18.55 -10.88
C GLN A 268 3.83 -17.29 -10.47
N VAL A 269 4.33 -16.17 -10.97
CA VAL A 269 3.71 -14.86 -10.88
C VAL A 269 3.42 -14.39 -12.30
N VAL A 270 2.18 -14.01 -12.57
CA VAL A 270 1.73 -13.45 -13.85
C VAL A 270 1.49 -11.96 -13.68
N LEU A 271 2.18 -11.16 -14.47
CA LEU A 271 2.02 -9.71 -14.51
C LEU A 271 1.36 -9.32 -15.81
N ILE A 272 0.30 -8.51 -15.76
CA ILE A 272 -0.33 -7.89 -16.92
C ILE A 272 -0.45 -6.38 -16.76
N LYS A 273 -0.20 -5.64 -17.83
CA LYS A 273 -0.29 -4.17 -17.86
C LYS A 273 -0.35 -3.63 -19.27
N ASN A 274 -0.58 -2.32 -19.42
CA ASN A 274 -0.51 -1.58 -20.67
C ASN A 274 -1.39 -2.17 -21.77
N PRO A 275 -2.74 -2.25 -21.60
CA PRO A 275 -3.62 -2.69 -22.66
C PRO A 275 -3.61 -1.66 -23.79
N ASP A 276 -3.29 -2.11 -25.02
CA ASP A 276 -3.26 -1.24 -26.20
C ASP A 276 -4.62 -1.19 -26.89
N HIS A 277 -5.04 0.03 -27.27
CA HIS A 277 -6.35 0.27 -27.90
C HIS A 277 -7.53 -0.33 -27.12
N LEU A 278 -7.47 -0.21 -25.77
CA LEU A 278 -8.56 -0.66 -24.91
C LEU A 278 -9.86 0.04 -25.30
N ASN A 279 -10.88 -0.73 -25.62
CA ASN A 279 -12.22 -0.27 -25.98
C ASN A 279 -13.27 -1.17 -25.33
N ILE A 280 -14.46 -0.62 -25.14
CA ILE A 280 -15.59 -1.34 -24.54
C ILE A 280 -16.74 -1.32 -25.54
N THR A 281 -17.27 -2.48 -25.87
CA THR A 281 -18.43 -2.62 -26.74
C THR A 281 -19.70 -2.11 -26.05
N ALA A 282 -20.76 -1.84 -26.83
CA ALA A 282 -22.03 -1.34 -26.27
C ALA A 282 -22.65 -2.28 -25.20
N ASN A 283 -22.38 -3.60 -25.30
CA ASN A 283 -22.82 -4.59 -24.30
C ASN A 283 -21.80 -4.86 -23.20
N GLY A 284 -20.76 -4.00 -23.07
CA GLY A 284 -19.80 -4.05 -21.97
C GLY A 284 -18.66 -5.06 -22.11
N LEU A 285 -18.50 -5.71 -23.27
CA LEU A 285 -17.37 -6.61 -23.50
C LEU A 285 -16.08 -5.82 -23.71
N ILE A 286 -14.99 -6.31 -23.14
CA ILE A 286 -13.66 -5.73 -23.24
C ILE A 286 -13.03 -6.12 -24.57
N LYS A 287 -12.41 -5.15 -25.24
CA LYS A 287 -11.65 -5.33 -26.46
C LYS A 287 -10.34 -4.57 -26.38
N PHE A 288 -9.24 -5.19 -26.74
CA PHE A 288 -7.93 -4.57 -26.92
C PHE A 288 -7.13 -5.33 -27.97
N ASN A 289 -6.11 -4.70 -28.54
CA ASN A 289 -5.29 -5.32 -29.59
C ASN A 289 -4.12 -6.10 -28.97
N ASP A 290 -3.51 -5.54 -27.92
CA ASP A 290 -2.33 -6.10 -27.26
C ASP A 290 -2.33 -5.72 -25.79
N LEU A 291 -1.62 -6.49 -24.98
CA LEU A 291 -1.28 -6.15 -23.61
C LEU A 291 0.10 -6.76 -23.28
N GLN A 292 0.82 -6.12 -22.39
CA GLN A 292 2.06 -6.69 -21.89
C GLN A 292 1.74 -7.77 -20.85
N ILE A 293 2.12 -9.02 -21.15
CA ILE A 293 2.11 -10.13 -20.20
C ILE A 293 3.53 -10.57 -19.90
N SER A 294 3.84 -10.85 -18.64
CA SER A 294 5.12 -11.40 -18.18
C SER A 294 4.85 -12.49 -17.16
N ILE A 295 5.62 -13.56 -17.21
CA ILE A 295 5.54 -14.67 -16.25
C ILE A 295 6.91 -14.80 -15.59
N PHE A 296 6.89 -14.88 -14.26
CA PHE A 296 8.09 -14.93 -13.43
C PHE A 296 8.07 -16.15 -12.51
N THR A 297 9.26 -16.64 -12.16
CA THR A 297 9.49 -17.76 -11.23
C THR A 297 10.40 -17.32 -10.10
N ALA A 298 10.62 -18.18 -9.12
CA ALA A 298 11.49 -17.88 -7.98
C ALA A 298 12.89 -17.42 -8.43
N GLY A 299 13.36 -16.33 -7.82
CA GLY A 299 14.63 -15.67 -8.13
C GLY A 299 14.53 -14.54 -9.16
N ASP A 300 13.49 -14.50 -9.97
CA ASP A 300 13.27 -13.39 -10.89
C ASP A 300 12.95 -12.10 -10.14
N SER A 301 13.31 -10.97 -10.74
CA SER A 301 12.95 -9.65 -10.18
C SER A 301 12.63 -8.64 -11.28
N PHE A 302 11.75 -7.69 -10.92
CA PHE A 302 11.34 -6.59 -11.80
C PHE A 302 10.99 -5.35 -10.98
N ASP A 303 10.91 -4.20 -11.64
CA ASP A 303 10.57 -2.95 -10.99
C ASP A 303 9.14 -2.50 -11.30
N LEU A 304 8.45 -1.98 -10.29
CA LEU A 304 7.21 -1.23 -10.46
C LEU A 304 7.55 0.14 -11.06
N LYS A 305 6.81 0.54 -12.07
CA LYS A 305 6.96 1.87 -12.70
C LYS A 305 6.43 2.99 -11.83
#